data_6a67499feabf324f31cd24e57f16e6ea
#
_entry.id   6a67499feabf324f31cd24e57f16e6ea
#
_cell.length_a   1.000
_cell.length_b   1.000
_cell.length_c   1.000
_cell.angle_alpha   90.00
_cell.angle_beta   90.00
_cell.angle_gamma   90.00
#
_symmetry.space_group_name_H-M   'P 1'
#
loop_
_entity.id
_entity.type
_entity.pdbx_description
1 polymer ?
#
loop_
_entity_poly.entity_id
_entity_poly.type
_entity_poly.pdbx_seq_one_letter_code
_entity_poly.pdbx_strand_id
1 'polypeptide(L)'
;MYDWGKEQEKEIATIKERTIYLNLSDADCKRISTYAAKANITVSQLLESFIGDLVNGTYTNGSDERDCAQRWFERCGYGMYSEKTFLRYILEEGDDVEFLLNDLEGIKKSKELIQTLKENLQKEIDRQRENPEYQYEWEEEDKECIQTEQEELDATIQSVKEWWDGEEDTAERTFDEELIIIQKWWNTYQNFLGNEME
;
A
#
# COMPACT_ATOMS: atom_id res chain seq x y z
N MET A 1 2.31 26.54 -14.51
CA MET A 1 0.95 26.36 -15.06
C MET A 1 0.75 24.89 -15.25
N TYR A 2 -0.20 24.30 -14.55
CA TYR A 2 -0.50 22.85 -14.62
C TYR A 2 -1.11 22.56 -16.02
N ASP A 3 -0.53 21.62 -16.75
CA ASP A 3 -0.92 21.28 -18.12
C ASP A 3 -1.83 20.05 -18.11
N TRP A 4 -3.11 20.27 -17.87
CA TRP A 4 -4.14 19.23 -17.80
C TRP A 4 -4.17 18.33 -19.05
N GLY A 5 -3.85 18.86 -20.23
CA GLY A 5 -3.85 18.08 -21.46
C GLY A 5 -2.76 17.00 -21.45
N LYS A 6 -1.59 17.30 -20.93
CA LYS A 6 -0.50 16.32 -20.84
C LYS A 6 -0.72 15.25 -19.79
N GLU A 7 -1.39 15.59 -18.68
CA GLU A 7 -1.75 14.58 -17.68
C GLU A 7 -2.78 13.61 -18.23
N GLN A 8 -3.82 14.11 -18.91
CA GLN A 8 -4.81 13.26 -19.55
C GLN A 8 -4.20 12.39 -20.66
N GLU A 9 -3.24 12.88 -21.44
CA GLU A 9 -2.52 12.08 -22.43
C GLU A 9 -1.72 10.94 -21.77
N LYS A 10 -1.11 11.18 -20.62
CA LYS A 10 -0.41 10.12 -19.85
C LYS A 10 -1.39 9.06 -19.35
N GLU A 11 -2.53 9.47 -18.79
CA GLU A 11 -3.56 8.52 -18.33
C GLU A 11 -4.05 7.64 -19.47
N ILE A 12 -4.38 8.25 -20.62
CA ILE A 12 -4.83 7.54 -21.83
C ILE A 12 -3.79 6.52 -22.28
N ALA A 13 -2.49 6.86 -22.22
CA ALA A 13 -1.41 5.96 -22.62
C ALA A 13 -1.28 4.71 -21.73
N THR A 14 -1.84 4.74 -20.51
CA THR A 14 -1.85 3.59 -19.59
C THR A 14 -3.08 2.70 -19.68
N ILE A 15 -4.05 3.06 -20.53
CA ILE A 15 -5.28 2.27 -20.71
C ILE A 15 -4.91 0.91 -21.31
N LYS A 16 -5.23 -0.14 -20.58
CA LYS A 16 -5.05 -1.54 -21.00
C LYS A 16 -6.13 -2.42 -20.39
N GLU A 17 -6.29 -3.61 -20.91
CA GLU A 17 -7.21 -4.60 -20.33
C GLU A 17 -6.84 -4.92 -18.88
N ARG A 18 -7.86 -4.96 -17.99
CA ARG A 18 -7.73 -5.30 -16.58
C ARG A 18 -8.68 -6.42 -16.22
N THR A 19 -8.28 -7.32 -15.34
CA THR A 19 -9.12 -8.42 -14.89
C THR A 19 -9.65 -8.15 -13.48
N ILE A 20 -10.98 -8.25 -13.33
CA ILE A 20 -11.66 -8.16 -12.02
C ILE A 20 -12.41 -9.46 -11.77
N TYR A 21 -12.28 -10.04 -10.59
CA TYR A 21 -13.02 -11.23 -10.18
C TYR A 21 -14.24 -10.81 -9.36
N LEU A 22 -15.42 -11.21 -9.83
CA LEU A 22 -16.70 -10.91 -9.18
C LEU A 22 -17.38 -12.20 -8.71
N ASN A 23 -17.92 -12.21 -7.51
CA ASN A 23 -18.74 -13.30 -6.99
C ASN A 23 -20.21 -12.97 -7.28
N LEU A 24 -20.76 -13.56 -8.34
CA LEU A 24 -22.14 -13.35 -8.78
C LEU A 24 -22.88 -14.68 -8.86
N SER A 25 -24.19 -14.64 -8.59
CA SER A 25 -25.06 -15.78 -8.90
C SER A 25 -25.32 -15.90 -10.42
N ASP A 26 -25.66 -17.10 -10.89
CA ASP A 26 -26.07 -17.30 -12.30
C ASP A 26 -27.23 -16.39 -12.68
N ALA A 27 -28.13 -16.13 -11.73
CA ALA A 27 -29.26 -15.23 -11.94
C ALA A 27 -28.81 -13.78 -12.16
N ASP A 28 -27.81 -13.31 -11.44
CA ASP A 28 -27.24 -11.96 -11.59
C ASP A 28 -26.43 -11.85 -12.88
N CYS A 29 -25.67 -12.87 -13.23
CA CYS A 29 -24.98 -12.95 -14.51
C CYS A 29 -25.98 -12.81 -15.68
N LYS A 30 -27.11 -13.55 -15.63
CA LYS A 30 -28.16 -13.45 -16.63
C LYS A 30 -28.81 -12.07 -16.68
N ARG A 31 -29.10 -11.47 -15.51
CA ARG A 31 -29.72 -10.13 -15.43
C ARG A 31 -28.82 -9.06 -16.02
N ILE A 32 -27.54 -9.00 -15.62
CA ILE A 32 -26.61 -7.97 -16.08
C ILE A 32 -26.31 -8.13 -17.58
N SER A 33 -26.14 -9.35 -18.07
CA SER A 33 -25.93 -9.62 -19.50
C SER A 33 -27.15 -9.20 -20.33
N THR A 34 -28.33 -9.48 -19.83
CA THR A 34 -29.56 -9.05 -20.49
C THR A 34 -29.73 -7.54 -20.50
N TYR A 35 -29.34 -6.89 -19.38
CA TYR A 35 -29.41 -5.43 -19.26
C TYR A 35 -28.44 -4.74 -20.21
N ALA A 36 -27.19 -5.17 -20.26
CA ALA A 36 -26.21 -4.66 -21.21
C ALA A 36 -26.60 -4.89 -22.68
N ALA A 37 -27.07 -6.11 -23.01
CA ALA A 37 -27.48 -6.45 -24.36
C ALA A 37 -28.65 -5.58 -24.89
N LYS A 38 -29.61 -5.20 -24.03
CA LYS A 38 -30.68 -4.28 -24.38
C LYS A 38 -30.20 -2.89 -24.79
N ALA A 39 -29.07 -2.46 -24.25
CA ALA A 39 -28.39 -1.21 -24.61
C ALA A 39 -27.37 -1.37 -25.74
N ASN A 40 -27.26 -2.60 -26.31
CA ASN A 40 -26.27 -2.95 -27.35
C ASN A 40 -24.82 -2.73 -26.92
N ILE A 41 -24.52 -2.99 -25.64
CA ILE A 41 -23.16 -2.96 -25.05
C ILE A 41 -22.84 -4.29 -24.39
N THR A 42 -21.56 -4.50 -24.10
CA THR A 42 -21.09 -5.64 -23.29
C THR A 42 -21.19 -5.33 -21.80
N VAL A 43 -21.11 -6.37 -20.97
CA VAL A 43 -21.01 -6.20 -19.50
C VAL A 43 -19.74 -5.44 -19.14
N SER A 44 -18.61 -5.69 -19.82
CA SER A 44 -17.35 -4.97 -19.61
C SER A 44 -17.54 -3.48 -19.87
N GLN A 45 -18.10 -3.09 -21.01
CA GLN A 45 -18.37 -1.69 -21.34
C GLN A 45 -19.30 -1.01 -20.34
N LEU A 46 -20.31 -1.73 -19.83
CA LEU A 46 -21.19 -1.21 -18.78
C LEU A 46 -20.41 -0.93 -17.49
N LEU A 47 -19.55 -1.86 -17.08
CA LEU A 47 -18.73 -1.71 -15.85
C LEU A 47 -17.65 -0.65 -16.02
N GLU A 48 -16.96 -0.58 -17.16
CA GLU A 48 -15.98 0.46 -17.48
C GLU A 48 -16.62 1.86 -17.39
N SER A 49 -17.78 2.03 -17.97
CA SER A 49 -18.53 3.29 -17.94
C SER A 49 -18.91 3.68 -16.50
N PHE A 50 -19.45 2.73 -15.73
CA PHE A 50 -19.81 2.98 -14.32
C PHE A 50 -18.60 3.32 -13.45
N ILE A 51 -17.49 2.60 -13.62
CA ILE A 51 -16.24 2.88 -12.89
C ILE A 51 -15.73 4.28 -13.25
N GLY A 52 -15.72 4.64 -14.54
CA GLY A 52 -15.31 5.96 -15.00
C GLY A 52 -16.11 7.09 -14.34
N ASP A 53 -17.43 6.93 -14.22
CA ASP A 53 -18.28 7.91 -13.54
C ASP A 53 -18.01 7.95 -12.02
N LEU A 54 -17.85 6.78 -11.39
CA LEU A 54 -17.66 6.68 -9.94
C LEU A 54 -16.35 7.35 -9.47
N VAL A 55 -15.26 7.15 -10.21
CA VAL A 55 -13.92 7.65 -9.82
C VAL A 55 -13.54 8.97 -10.51
N ASN A 56 -14.46 9.60 -11.26
CA ASN A 56 -14.15 10.74 -12.10
C ASN A 56 -12.93 10.48 -13.02
N GLY A 57 -12.96 9.30 -13.66
CA GLY A 57 -11.84 8.78 -14.44
C GLY A 57 -11.64 9.49 -15.77
N THR A 58 -10.71 8.96 -16.57
CA THR A 58 -10.31 9.50 -17.89
C THR A 58 -11.49 9.68 -18.84
N TYR A 59 -12.48 8.78 -18.77
CA TYR A 59 -13.73 8.85 -19.53
C TYR A 59 -14.92 8.75 -18.60
N THR A 60 -15.79 9.76 -18.66
CA THR A 60 -17.04 9.80 -17.90
C THR A 60 -18.19 10.16 -18.84
N ASN A 61 -19.42 9.78 -18.47
CA ASN A 61 -20.61 10.10 -19.27
C ASN A 61 -21.09 11.55 -19.06
N GLY A 62 -20.70 12.17 -17.95
CA GLY A 62 -21.05 13.54 -17.64
C GLY A 62 -21.05 13.84 -16.13
N SER A 63 -21.32 15.11 -15.79
CA SER A 63 -21.38 15.55 -14.40
C SER A 63 -22.52 14.92 -13.61
N ASP A 64 -23.69 14.77 -14.25
CA ASP A 64 -24.89 14.24 -13.61
C ASP A 64 -24.74 12.75 -13.30
N GLU A 65 -24.11 12.00 -14.20
CA GLU A 65 -23.82 10.56 -14.04
C GLU A 65 -22.79 10.35 -12.92
N ARG A 66 -21.75 11.18 -12.85
CA ARG A 66 -20.77 11.16 -11.73
C ARG A 66 -21.44 11.44 -10.40
N ASP A 67 -22.28 12.46 -10.32
CA ASP A 67 -23.03 12.79 -9.10
C ASP A 67 -23.97 11.65 -8.68
N CYS A 68 -24.56 10.95 -9.64
CA CYS A 68 -25.40 9.79 -9.36
C CYS A 68 -24.58 8.61 -8.84
N ALA A 69 -23.42 8.33 -9.45
CA ALA A 69 -22.52 7.25 -9.04
C ALA A 69 -21.96 7.52 -7.65
N GLN A 70 -21.51 8.75 -7.37
CA GLN A 70 -21.02 9.18 -6.07
C GLN A 70 -22.09 9.06 -4.99
N ARG A 71 -23.31 9.56 -5.23
CA ARG A 71 -24.44 9.41 -4.29
C ARG A 71 -24.82 7.95 -4.06
N TRP A 72 -24.70 7.08 -5.06
CA TRP A 72 -24.91 5.66 -4.87
C TRP A 72 -23.88 5.09 -3.90
N PHE A 73 -22.59 5.40 -4.10
CA PHE A 73 -21.50 4.95 -3.25
C PHE A 73 -21.70 5.39 -1.78
N GLU A 74 -22.02 6.67 -1.56
CA GLU A 74 -22.29 7.20 -0.23
C GLU A 74 -23.48 6.51 0.45
N ARG A 75 -24.59 6.30 -0.30
CA ARG A 75 -25.79 5.63 0.22
C ARG A 75 -25.60 4.16 0.52
N CYS A 76 -24.64 3.50 -0.10
CA CYS A 76 -24.22 2.15 0.27
C CYS A 76 -23.45 2.09 1.59
N GLY A 77 -23.13 3.22 2.16
CA GLY A 77 -22.44 3.34 3.45
C GLY A 77 -20.91 3.27 3.37
N TYR A 78 -20.36 3.06 2.19
CA TYR A 78 -18.91 2.95 2.02
C TYR A 78 -18.16 4.25 2.37
N GLY A 79 -18.76 5.41 2.10
CA GLY A 79 -18.19 6.72 2.45
C GLY A 79 -18.59 7.21 3.84
N MET A 80 -19.84 6.93 4.28
CA MET A 80 -20.40 7.47 5.53
C MET A 80 -20.02 6.68 6.78
N TYR A 81 -19.78 5.38 6.64
CA TYR A 81 -19.54 4.46 7.76
C TYR A 81 -18.25 3.64 7.54
N SER A 82 -17.35 4.15 6.71
CA SER A 82 -16.05 3.52 6.54
C SER A 82 -15.30 3.53 7.86
N GLU A 83 -14.71 2.40 8.21
CA GLU A 83 -13.85 2.32 9.39
C GLU A 83 -12.67 3.29 9.23
N LYS A 84 -12.31 3.96 10.31
CA LYS A 84 -11.09 4.75 10.37
C LYS A 84 -9.92 3.76 10.47
N THR A 85 -9.14 3.64 9.40
CA THR A 85 -7.96 2.80 9.33
C THR A 85 -6.74 3.66 9.02
N PHE A 86 -5.56 3.19 9.38
CA PHE A 86 -4.32 3.87 9.02
C PHE A 86 -4.14 3.98 7.49
N LEU A 87 -4.53 2.94 6.76
CA LEU A 87 -4.58 3.00 5.29
C LEU A 87 -5.45 4.15 4.78
N ARG A 88 -6.65 4.31 5.34
CA ARG A 88 -7.55 5.39 4.94
C ARG A 88 -6.92 6.74 5.21
N TYR A 89 -6.33 6.94 6.37
CA TYR A 89 -5.63 8.17 6.73
C TYR A 89 -4.55 8.52 5.71
N ILE A 90 -3.65 7.59 5.42
CA ILE A 90 -2.58 7.79 4.42
C ILE A 90 -3.15 8.20 3.05
N LEU A 91 -4.21 7.51 2.59
CA LEU A 91 -4.83 7.78 1.30
C LEU A 91 -5.58 9.13 1.26
N GLU A 92 -6.20 9.56 2.36
CA GLU A 92 -6.90 10.84 2.47
C GLU A 92 -5.94 12.03 2.55
N GLU A 93 -4.81 11.90 3.24
CA GLU A 93 -3.75 12.92 3.28
C GLU A 93 -2.97 13.01 1.95
N GLY A 94 -3.11 12.02 1.07
CA GLY A 94 -2.44 11.95 -0.22
C GLY A 94 -0.98 11.48 -0.11
N ASP A 95 -0.64 10.84 1.00
CA ASP A 95 0.66 10.23 1.21
C ASP A 95 0.83 8.95 0.39
N ASP A 96 2.08 8.64 0.06
CA ASP A 96 2.41 7.50 -0.78
C ASP A 96 2.59 6.24 0.09
N VAL A 97 1.64 5.30 -0.04
CA VAL A 97 1.72 4.00 0.62
C VAL A 97 3.00 3.25 0.27
N GLU A 98 3.52 3.42 -0.94
CA GLU A 98 4.80 2.82 -1.36
C GLU A 98 5.95 3.32 -0.48
N PHE A 99 5.94 4.59 -0.12
CA PHE A 99 6.97 5.17 0.76
C PHE A 99 6.97 4.51 2.14
N LEU A 100 5.78 4.39 2.76
CA LEU A 100 5.64 3.68 4.03
C LEU A 100 6.13 2.21 3.94
N LEU A 101 5.77 1.50 2.87
CA LEU A 101 6.20 0.10 2.70
C LEU A 101 7.70 -0.02 2.51
N ASN A 102 8.33 0.92 1.81
CA ASN A 102 9.79 0.98 1.67
C ASN A 102 10.48 1.21 3.03
N ASP A 103 9.94 2.10 3.87
CA ASP A 103 10.44 2.31 5.22
C ASP A 103 10.34 1.05 6.08
N LEU A 104 9.20 0.34 6.01
CA LEU A 104 9.00 -0.92 6.72
C LEU A 104 9.96 -2.02 6.24
N GLU A 105 10.22 -2.10 4.95
CA GLU A 105 11.23 -3.02 4.41
C GLU A 105 12.64 -2.61 4.84
N GLY A 106 12.94 -1.33 4.86
CA GLY A 106 14.17 -0.77 5.41
C GLY A 106 14.38 -1.18 6.87
N ILE A 107 13.37 -0.99 7.72
CA ILE A 107 13.36 -1.42 9.13
C ILE A 107 13.67 -2.92 9.25
N LYS A 108 13.07 -3.75 8.41
CA LYS A 108 13.34 -5.19 8.42
C LYS A 108 14.79 -5.50 8.07
N LYS A 109 15.32 -4.90 7.00
CA LYS A 109 16.70 -5.10 6.55
C LYS A 109 17.71 -4.62 7.60
N SER A 110 17.48 -3.46 8.24
CA SER A 110 18.34 -2.96 9.31
C SER A 110 18.34 -3.89 10.53
N LYS A 111 17.18 -4.44 10.92
CA LYS A 111 17.13 -5.46 11.99
C LYS A 111 17.95 -6.70 11.66
N GLU A 112 17.85 -7.21 10.45
CA GLU A 112 18.60 -8.38 9.99
C GLU A 112 20.11 -8.09 9.94
N LEU A 113 20.49 -6.89 9.49
CA LEU A 113 21.89 -6.43 9.48
C LEU A 113 22.45 -6.35 10.90
N ILE A 114 21.79 -5.64 11.81
CA ILE A 114 22.20 -5.50 13.21
C ILE A 114 22.36 -6.87 13.87
N GLN A 115 21.44 -7.78 13.62
CA GLN A 115 21.53 -9.14 14.15
C GLN A 115 22.79 -9.86 13.62
N THR A 116 23.07 -9.74 12.34
CA THR A 116 24.26 -10.33 11.70
C THR A 116 25.55 -9.74 12.25
N LEU A 117 25.61 -8.42 12.42
CA LEU A 117 26.76 -7.73 13.01
C LEU A 117 27.01 -8.18 14.46
N LYS A 118 25.96 -8.27 15.29
CA LYS A 118 26.04 -8.77 16.66
C LYS A 118 26.56 -10.21 16.74
N GLU A 119 26.06 -11.08 15.84
CA GLU A 119 26.54 -12.48 15.78
C GLU A 119 28.00 -12.59 15.36
N ASN A 120 28.44 -11.76 14.40
CA ASN A 120 29.83 -11.75 13.95
C ASN A 120 30.77 -11.23 15.05
N LEU A 121 30.41 -10.12 15.68
CA LEU A 121 31.16 -9.59 16.83
C LEU A 121 31.30 -10.64 17.97
N GLN A 122 30.19 -11.33 18.28
CA GLN A 122 30.23 -12.36 19.32
C GLN A 122 31.17 -13.52 18.95
N LYS A 123 31.16 -13.96 17.67
CA LYS A 123 32.09 -15.00 17.18
C LYS A 123 33.55 -14.59 17.35
N GLU A 124 33.91 -13.34 17.05
CA GLU A 124 35.27 -12.85 17.17
C GLU A 124 35.70 -12.72 18.66
N ILE A 125 34.78 -12.27 19.52
CA ILE A 125 35.02 -12.24 20.99
C ILE A 125 35.24 -13.66 21.54
N ASP A 126 34.41 -14.63 21.12
CA ASP A 126 34.56 -16.02 21.57
C ASP A 126 35.85 -16.65 21.05
N ARG A 127 36.24 -16.35 19.80
CA ARG A 127 37.53 -16.76 19.23
C ARG A 127 38.73 -16.20 20.01
N GLN A 128 38.65 -14.94 20.44
CA GLN A 128 39.70 -14.32 21.28
C GLN A 128 39.77 -14.98 22.66
N ARG A 129 38.64 -15.39 23.24
CA ARG A 129 38.63 -16.12 24.53
C ARG A 129 39.24 -17.51 24.41
N GLU A 130 38.98 -18.22 23.28
CA GLU A 130 39.52 -19.56 23.05
C GLU A 130 41.01 -19.54 22.69
N ASN A 131 41.49 -18.47 22.04
CA ASN A 131 42.89 -18.30 21.64
C ASN A 131 43.45 -16.96 22.14
N PRO A 132 44.07 -16.91 23.32
CA PRO A 132 44.61 -15.68 23.91
C PRO A 132 45.72 -14.98 23.09
N GLU A 133 46.31 -15.67 22.09
CA GLU A 133 47.28 -15.07 21.16
C GLU A 133 46.58 -14.30 20.03
N TYR A 134 45.27 -14.56 19.81
CA TYR A 134 44.45 -13.83 18.85
C TYR A 134 43.96 -12.54 19.51
N GLN A 135 44.27 -11.39 18.89
CA GLN A 135 43.74 -10.08 19.31
C GLN A 135 42.79 -9.60 18.22
N TYR A 136 41.54 -9.31 18.63
CA TYR A 136 40.55 -8.68 17.76
C TYR A 136 40.67 -7.16 17.92
N GLU A 137 41.22 -6.50 16.87
CA GLU A 137 41.57 -5.07 16.91
C GLU A 137 40.37 -4.15 16.64
N TRP A 138 39.29 -4.67 16.06
CA TRP A 138 38.14 -3.90 15.59
C TRP A 138 36.91 -3.97 16.51
N GLU A 139 37.09 -4.43 17.75
CA GLU A 139 35.98 -4.66 18.68
C GLU A 139 35.18 -3.37 18.98
N GLU A 140 35.88 -2.27 19.20
CA GLU A 140 35.22 -0.99 19.53
C GLU A 140 34.53 -0.38 18.28
N GLU A 141 35.18 -0.43 17.13
CA GLU A 141 34.61 0.03 15.87
C GLU A 141 33.36 -0.75 15.48
N ASP A 142 33.35 -2.07 15.68
CA ASP A 142 32.16 -2.88 15.40
C ASP A 142 31.03 -2.59 16.40
N LYS A 143 31.34 -2.32 17.67
CA LYS A 143 30.35 -1.87 18.66
C LYS A 143 29.75 -0.52 18.29
N GLU A 144 30.60 0.44 17.89
CA GLU A 144 30.13 1.76 17.43
C GLU A 144 29.27 1.65 16.18
N CYS A 145 29.63 0.81 15.21
CA CYS A 145 28.85 0.54 14.02
C CYS A 145 27.46 -0.02 14.39
N ILE A 146 27.40 -1.04 15.24
CA ILE A 146 26.14 -1.64 15.72
C ILE A 146 25.28 -0.60 16.44
N GLN A 147 25.87 0.26 17.24
CA GLN A 147 25.16 1.31 17.96
C GLN A 147 24.57 2.34 16.98
N THR A 148 25.34 2.79 16.00
CA THR A 148 24.89 3.75 14.98
C THR A 148 23.70 3.19 14.18
N GLU A 149 23.82 1.96 13.70
CA GLU A 149 22.72 1.28 12.97
C GLU A 149 21.46 1.12 13.85
N GLN A 150 21.65 0.86 15.16
CA GLN A 150 20.53 0.75 16.09
C GLN A 150 19.83 2.11 16.32
N GLU A 151 20.59 3.19 16.44
CA GLU A 151 20.06 4.55 16.61
C GLU A 151 19.28 4.99 15.36
N GLU A 152 19.80 4.71 14.14
CA GLU A 152 19.10 5.00 12.88
C GLU A 152 17.81 4.18 12.74
N LEU A 153 17.86 2.89 13.10
CA LEU A 153 16.69 2.03 13.12
C LEU A 153 15.60 2.55 14.07
N ASP A 154 16.00 2.93 15.30
CA ASP A 154 15.07 3.43 16.30
C ASP A 154 14.43 4.76 15.86
N ALA A 155 15.19 5.64 15.20
CA ALA A 155 14.69 6.89 14.63
C ALA A 155 13.66 6.62 13.51
N THR A 156 13.93 5.67 12.61
CA THR A 156 13.00 5.30 11.55
C THR A 156 11.70 4.69 12.12
N ILE A 157 11.82 3.78 13.10
CA ILE A 157 10.64 3.20 13.77
C ILE A 157 9.82 4.29 14.46
N GLN A 158 10.47 5.25 15.09
CA GLN A 158 9.79 6.35 15.76
C GLN A 158 9.05 7.24 14.76
N SER A 159 9.66 7.57 13.62
CA SER A 159 9.03 8.35 12.55
C SER A 159 7.76 7.67 12.00
N VAL A 160 7.83 6.36 11.74
CA VAL A 160 6.65 5.59 11.27
C VAL A 160 5.55 5.54 12.34
N LYS A 161 5.92 5.44 13.63
CA LYS A 161 4.95 5.47 14.73
C LYS A 161 4.28 6.82 14.89
N GLU A 162 5.00 7.92 14.70
CA GLU A 162 4.44 9.27 14.79
C GLU A 162 3.35 9.51 13.74
N TRP A 163 3.46 8.90 12.57
CA TRP A 163 2.38 8.90 11.59
C TRP A 163 1.12 8.20 12.10
N TRP A 164 1.30 7.06 12.78
CA TRP A 164 0.20 6.30 13.36
C TRP A 164 -0.43 7.00 14.56
N ASP A 165 0.39 7.53 15.48
CA ASP A 165 -0.07 8.16 16.73
C ASP A 165 -0.73 9.54 16.48
N GLY A 166 -0.61 10.12 15.28
CA GLY A 166 -1.29 11.35 14.88
C GLY A 166 -2.81 11.21 14.76
N GLU A 167 -3.35 9.98 14.76
CA GLU A 167 -4.78 9.70 14.64
C GLU A 167 -5.36 9.21 15.97
N GLU A 168 -5.82 10.14 16.83
CA GLU A 168 -6.48 9.85 18.12
C GLU A 168 -7.76 8.98 18.01
N ASP A 169 -8.27 8.75 16.80
CA ASP A 169 -9.59 8.14 16.52
C ASP A 169 -9.50 6.86 15.68
N THR A 170 -8.31 6.29 15.50
CA THR A 170 -8.16 5.01 14.79
C THR A 170 -8.77 3.87 15.61
N ALA A 171 -9.35 2.92 14.90
CA ALA A 171 -10.08 1.81 15.47
C ALA A 171 -9.26 1.05 16.54
N GLU A 172 -9.93 0.21 17.31
CA GLU A 172 -9.40 -0.66 18.37
C GLU A 172 -8.31 -1.66 17.89
N ARG A 173 -7.56 -1.33 16.79
CA ARG A 173 -6.55 -2.19 16.19
C ARG A 173 -5.15 -1.78 16.62
N THR A 174 -4.28 -2.77 16.69
CA THR A 174 -2.85 -2.56 16.90
C THR A 174 -2.18 -2.08 15.60
N PHE A 175 -1.03 -1.43 15.73
CA PHE A 175 -0.22 -1.02 14.57
C PHE A 175 0.08 -2.20 13.62
N ASP A 176 0.42 -3.38 14.15
CA ASP A 176 0.71 -4.56 13.33
C ASP A 176 -0.52 -5.03 12.53
N GLU A 177 -1.74 -4.95 13.10
CA GLU A 177 -2.98 -5.27 12.40
C GLU A 177 -3.26 -4.29 11.26
N GLU A 178 -2.99 -3.00 11.46
CA GLU A 178 -3.12 -1.99 10.40
C GLU A 178 -2.09 -2.19 9.28
N LEU A 179 -0.85 -2.57 9.60
CA LEU A 179 0.15 -2.90 8.58
C LEU A 179 -0.27 -4.09 7.70
N ILE A 180 -0.95 -5.09 8.27
CA ILE A 180 -1.53 -6.21 7.50
C ILE A 180 -2.58 -5.71 6.50
N ILE A 181 -3.43 -4.74 6.90
CA ILE A 181 -4.43 -4.14 6.02
C ILE A 181 -3.76 -3.40 4.86
N ILE A 182 -2.75 -2.58 5.16
CA ILE A 182 -1.98 -1.82 4.16
C ILE A 182 -1.31 -2.77 3.17
N GLN A 183 -0.61 -3.80 3.65
CA GLN A 183 0.08 -4.77 2.80
C GLN A 183 -0.90 -5.54 1.90
N LYS A 184 -2.05 -5.94 2.45
CA LYS A 184 -3.10 -6.62 1.68
C LYS A 184 -3.67 -5.72 0.58
N TRP A 185 -3.93 -4.45 0.91
CA TRP A 185 -4.41 -3.48 -0.06
C TRP A 185 -3.36 -3.26 -1.17
N TRP A 186 -2.10 -3.06 -0.81
CA TRP A 186 -1.00 -2.86 -1.76
C TRP A 186 -0.85 -4.02 -2.73
N ASN A 187 -0.85 -5.24 -2.23
CA ASN A 187 -0.79 -6.44 -3.06
C ASN A 187 -1.96 -6.51 -4.05
N THR A 188 -3.17 -6.19 -3.58
CA THR A 188 -4.37 -6.16 -4.42
C THR A 188 -4.25 -5.06 -5.49
N TYR A 189 -3.75 -3.89 -5.12
CA TYR A 189 -3.53 -2.76 -6.02
C TYR A 189 -2.49 -3.08 -7.09
N GLN A 190 -1.33 -3.65 -6.72
CA GLN A 190 -0.29 -4.04 -7.68
C GLN A 190 -0.79 -5.11 -8.66
N ASN A 191 -1.51 -6.12 -8.19
CA ASN A 191 -2.13 -7.12 -9.04
C ASN A 191 -3.13 -6.49 -10.01
N PHE A 192 -3.92 -5.53 -9.56
CA PHE A 192 -4.88 -4.82 -10.40
C PHE A 192 -4.18 -3.94 -11.46
N LEU A 193 -3.05 -3.35 -11.13
CA LEU A 193 -2.19 -2.65 -12.11
C LEU A 193 -1.55 -3.61 -13.13
N GLY A 194 -1.51 -4.92 -12.84
CA GLY A 194 -0.84 -5.92 -13.65
C GLY A 194 0.68 -5.86 -13.49
N ASN A 195 1.16 -5.40 -12.34
CA ASN A 195 2.53 -5.51 -11.92
C ASN A 195 2.68 -6.90 -11.27
N GLU A 196 3.46 -7.79 -11.88
CA GLU A 196 3.84 -9.04 -11.23
C GLU A 196 4.74 -8.67 -10.05
N MET A 197 4.35 -9.12 -8.84
CA MET A 197 5.24 -9.02 -7.69
C MET A 197 6.27 -10.13 -7.81
N GLU A 198 7.54 -9.75 -7.92
CA GLU A 198 8.67 -10.67 -7.88
C GLU A 198 8.82 -11.34 -6.50
#